data_21a1b64cd3ebb8266dbc438389857da0
#
_entry.id   21a1b64cd3ebb8266dbc438389857da0
#
_cell.length_a   1.000
_cell.length_b   1.000
_cell.length_c   1.000
_cell.angle_alpha   90.00
_cell.angle_beta   90.00
_cell.angle_gamma   90.00
#
_symmetry.space_group_name_H-M   'P 1'
#
loop_
_entity.id
_entity.type
_entity.pdbx_description
1 polymer ?
#
loop_
_entity_poly.entity_id
_entity_poly.type
_entity_poly.pdbx_seq_one_letter_code
_entity_poly.pdbx_strand_id
1 'polypeptide(L)'
;MADEGTPEEPAAEPGVTSVELPPEHPAIAPLSFLLGRWKGTGKGDYPTIKPFNFFQEVAFSHIGKPYLIYTSRTWRLAEDENGEPRQGENGELIRLEPLAVEAGFWRPQPEGKVEVLLSHPTGITEIYAGEFRSLTSIEMVTDAVARTATAKPYTAGKRLYGLVPSQTREGEKDLAYAFDMAAMGHPLTPHLWAVLHWDWID
;
A
#
# COMPACT_ATOMS: atom_id res chain seq x y z
N MET A 1 52.91 -9.88 -44.83
CA MET A 1 52.24 -10.87 -43.96
C MET A 1 51.50 -10.06 -42.89
N ALA A 2 50.22 -9.91 -43.05
CA ALA A 2 49.35 -9.21 -42.08
C ALA A 2 48.86 -10.29 -41.10
N ASP A 3 49.06 -10.02 -39.82
CA ASP A 3 48.59 -10.85 -38.69
C ASP A 3 47.09 -10.53 -38.52
N GLU A 4 46.23 -11.47 -38.87
CA GLU A 4 44.79 -11.36 -38.64
C GLU A 4 44.52 -11.74 -37.17
N GLY A 5 44.35 -10.71 -36.33
CA GLY A 5 43.91 -10.87 -34.97
C GLY A 5 42.50 -11.50 -34.90
N THR A 6 42.43 -12.63 -34.22
CA THR A 6 41.16 -13.33 -33.91
C THR A 6 40.27 -12.40 -33.09
N PRO A 7 38.96 -12.23 -33.43
CA PRO A 7 38.06 -11.43 -32.62
C PRO A 7 37.83 -12.10 -31.28
N GLU A 8 38.05 -11.36 -30.22
CA GLU A 8 37.80 -11.73 -28.85
C GLU A 8 36.28 -11.87 -28.63
N GLU A 9 35.84 -13.04 -28.26
CA GLU A 9 34.43 -13.36 -27.95
C GLU A 9 34.00 -12.53 -26.73
N PRO A 10 32.86 -11.80 -26.78
CA PRO A 10 32.45 -10.98 -25.64
C PRO A 10 32.16 -11.89 -24.44
N ALA A 11 32.75 -11.53 -23.31
CA ALA A 11 32.56 -12.22 -22.04
C ALA A 11 31.05 -12.27 -21.72
N ALA A 12 30.55 -13.49 -21.43
CA ALA A 12 29.17 -13.71 -21.03
C ALA A 12 28.84 -12.86 -19.79
N GLU A 13 27.80 -12.03 -19.88
CA GLU A 13 27.30 -11.28 -18.74
C GLU A 13 26.93 -12.25 -17.61
N PRO A 14 27.23 -11.92 -16.34
CA PRO A 14 26.85 -12.77 -15.22
C PRO A 14 25.33 -12.89 -15.20
N GLY A 15 24.83 -14.12 -15.45
CA GLY A 15 23.41 -14.42 -15.46
C GLY A 15 22.76 -13.97 -14.17
N VAL A 16 21.68 -13.20 -14.26
CA VAL A 16 20.81 -12.84 -13.14
C VAL A 16 20.22 -14.15 -12.63
N THR A 17 20.79 -14.70 -11.59
CA THR A 17 20.20 -15.80 -10.85
C THR A 17 18.90 -15.30 -10.22
N SER A 18 17.75 -15.86 -10.63
CA SER A 18 16.49 -15.63 -9.95
C SER A 18 16.65 -15.98 -8.47
N VAL A 19 16.61 -14.99 -7.60
CA VAL A 19 16.65 -15.23 -6.15
C VAL A 19 15.30 -15.83 -5.79
N GLU A 20 15.29 -17.12 -5.49
CA GLU A 20 14.10 -17.82 -5.02
C GLU A 20 13.66 -17.17 -3.69
N LEU A 21 12.38 -16.79 -3.60
CA LEU A 21 11.83 -16.22 -2.38
C LEU A 21 11.91 -17.26 -1.26
N PRO A 22 12.41 -16.90 -0.06
CA PRO A 22 12.43 -17.82 1.06
C PRO A 22 11.01 -18.25 1.45
N PRO A 23 10.83 -19.42 2.08
CA PRO A 23 9.52 -19.83 2.56
C PRO A 23 8.95 -18.84 3.56
N GLU A 24 7.63 -18.72 3.61
CA GLU A 24 6.93 -17.87 4.57
C GLU A 24 7.25 -18.27 6.01
N HIS A 25 7.52 -17.27 6.86
CA HIS A 25 7.69 -17.52 8.29
C HIS A 25 6.31 -17.84 8.93
N PRO A 26 6.17 -18.92 9.75
CA PRO A 26 4.87 -19.31 10.31
C PRO A 26 4.13 -18.21 11.07
N ALA A 27 4.85 -17.29 11.69
CA ALA A 27 4.25 -16.18 12.44
C ALA A 27 3.44 -15.22 11.56
N ILE A 28 3.74 -15.10 10.24
CA ILE A 28 2.98 -14.20 9.37
C ILE A 28 1.68 -14.82 8.84
N ALA A 29 1.40 -16.10 9.11
CA ALA A 29 0.20 -16.77 8.64
C ALA A 29 -1.12 -15.98 8.88
N PRO A 30 -1.33 -15.29 10.02
CA PRO A 30 -2.52 -14.47 10.21
C PRO A 30 -2.62 -13.27 9.24
N LEU A 31 -1.51 -12.81 8.66
CA LEU A 31 -1.44 -11.71 7.71
C LEU A 31 -1.36 -12.17 6.25
N SER A 32 -1.33 -13.49 5.98
CA SER A 32 -1.14 -14.02 4.61
C SER A 32 -2.21 -13.54 3.62
N PHE A 33 -3.40 -13.17 4.11
CA PHE A 33 -4.47 -12.62 3.27
C PHE A 33 -4.13 -11.24 2.65
N LEU A 34 -3.10 -10.56 3.16
CA LEU A 34 -2.61 -9.29 2.64
C LEU A 34 -1.51 -9.48 1.58
N LEU A 35 -0.79 -10.63 1.60
CA LEU A 35 0.35 -10.85 0.72
C LEU A 35 0.01 -10.64 -0.75
N GLY A 36 0.93 -10.03 -1.48
CA GLY A 36 0.85 -9.79 -2.92
C GLY A 36 0.74 -8.31 -3.28
N ARG A 37 0.31 -8.08 -4.50
CA ARG A 37 0.11 -6.73 -5.05
C ARG A 37 -1.38 -6.47 -5.24
N TRP A 38 -1.77 -5.27 -4.88
CA TRP A 38 -3.14 -4.79 -4.93
C TRP A 38 -3.17 -3.45 -5.62
N LYS A 39 -4.14 -3.24 -6.51
CA LYS A 39 -4.35 -1.94 -7.16
C LYS A 39 -5.84 -1.63 -7.26
N GLY A 40 -6.17 -0.36 -7.22
CA GLY A 40 -7.57 0.06 -7.34
C GLY A 40 -7.75 1.54 -7.09
N THR A 41 -8.97 1.90 -6.79
CA THR A 41 -9.36 3.30 -6.61
C THR A 41 -9.90 3.55 -5.23
N GLY A 42 -9.83 4.81 -4.83
CA GLY A 42 -10.40 5.28 -3.59
C GLY A 42 -10.84 6.73 -3.69
N LYS A 43 -11.48 7.17 -2.62
CA LYS A 43 -11.89 8.57 -2.44
C LYS A 43 -11.20 9.12 -1.19
N GLY A 44 -10.82 10.39 -1.27
CA GLY A 44 -10.28 11.15 -0.15
C GLY A 44 -11.11 12.38 0.11
N ASP A 45 -11.31 12.68 1.38
CA ASP A 45 -11.97 13.88 1.85
C ASP A 45 -11.36 14.31 3.20
N TYR A 46 -11.40 15.60 3.51
CA TYR A 46 -11.04 16.13 4.81
C TYR A 46 -11.51 17.57 4.94
N PRO A 47 -11.84 18.09 6.14
CA PRO A 47 -12.39 19.44 6.30
C PRO A 47 -11.53 20.58 5.72
N THR A 48 -10.25 20.35 5.48
CA THR A 48 -9.29 21.36 4.97
C THR A 48 -8.96 21.22 3.48
N ILE A 49 -9.55 20.22 2.77
CA ILE A 49 -9.30 19.97 1.34
C ILE A 49 -10.62 19.67 0.63
N LYS A 50 -10.62 19.78 -0.69
CA LYS A 50 -11.73 19.31 -1.52
C LYS A 50 -11.68 17.79 -1.65
N PRO A 51 -12.83 17.10 -1.71
CA PRO A 51 -12.89 15.68 -2.05
C PRO A 51 -12.14 15.39 -3.35
N PHE A 52 -11.55 14.20 -3.45
CA PHE A 52 -10.80 13.79 -4.63
C PHE A 52 -10.83 12.27 -4.80
N ASN A 53 -10.69 11.83 -6.05
CA ASN A 53 -10.49 10.43 -6.38
C ASN A 53 -9.00 10.14 -6.56
N PHE A 54 -8.58 8.94 -6.15
CA PHE A 54 -7.20 8.50 -6.32
C PHE A 54 -7.11 7.06 -6.84
N PHE A 55 -6.02 6.77 -7.52
CA PHE A 55 -5.57 5.43 -7.83
C PHE A 55 -4.47 5.05 -6.86
N GLN A 56 -4.44 3.79 -6.43
CA GLN A 56 -3.45 3.29 -5.49
C GLN A 56 -2.91 1.94 -5.91
N GLU A 57 -1.62 1.75 -5.68
CA GLU A 57 -0.90 0.48 -5.73
C GLU A 57 -0.36 0.19 -4.34
N VAL A 58 -0.60 -1.03 -3.86
CA VAL A 58 -0.13 -1.51 -2.56
C VAL A 58 0.58 -2.84 -2.77
N ALA A 59 1.71 -3.04 -2.10
CA ALA A 59 2.40 -4.30 -2.06
C ALA A 59 2.69 -4.74 -0.63
N PHE A 60 2.38 -5.99 -0.34
CA PHE A 60 2.78 -6.70 0.86
C PHE A 60 3.67 -7.86 0.46
N SER A 61 4.88 -7.91 0.99
CA SER A 61 5.85 -8.97 0.69
C SER A 61 6.53 -9.46 1.97
N HIS A 62 7.26 -10.56 1.87
CA HIS A 62 8.06 -11.09 2.97
C HIS A 62 9.46 -11.50 2.49
N ILE A 63 10.35 -11.72 3.43
CA ILE A 63 11.71 -12.23 3.23
C ILE A 63 12.00 -13.42 4.16
N GLY A 64 10.97 -14.23 4.49
CA GLY A 64 11.09 -15.36 5.42
C GLY A 64 11.28 -14.93 6.89
N LYS A 65 10.88 -13.72 7.27
CA LYS A 65 10.97 -13.18 8.64
C LYS A 65 9.55 -12.95 9.20
N PRO A 66 9.40 -12.81 10.54
CA PRO A 66 8.10 -12.71 11.20
C PRO A 66 7.42 -11.33 11.02
N TYR A 67 7.46 -10.77 9.81
CA TYR A 67 6.80 -9.51 9.44
C TYR A 67 6.57 -9.44 7.94
N LEU A 68 5.61 -8.60 7.54
CA LEU A 68 5.45 -8.19 6.15
C LEU A 68 6.13 -6.83 5.92
N ILE A 69 6.69 -6.66 4.73
CA ILE A 69 7.13 -5.39 4.19
C ILE A 69 5.95 -4.82 3.42
N TYR A 70 5.63 -3.55 3.66
CA TYR A 70 4.52 -2.82 3.06
C TYR A 70 5.04 -1.61 2.28
N THR A 71 4.49 -1.41 1.09
CA THR A 71 4.65 -0.18 0.33
C THR A 71 3.33 0.22 -0.30
N SER A 72 3.08 1.52 -0.39
CA SER A 72 1.92 2.10 -1.07
C SER A 72 2.33 3.30 -1.90
N ARG A 73 1.71 3.46 -3.06
CA ARG A 73 1.85 4.63 -3.94
C ARG A 73 0.47 5.06 -4.39
N THR A 74 0.24 6.34 -4.36
CA THR A 74 -1.08 6.92 -4.67
C THR A 74 -0.94 8.06 -5.68
N TRP A 75 -1.87 8.13 -6.63
CA TRP A 75 -1.95 9.18 -7.64
C TRP A 75 -3.35 9.80 -7.64
N ARG A 76 -3.42 11.12 -7.82
CA ARG A 76 -4.70 11.77 -8.10
C ARG A 76 -5.25 11.27 -9.43
N LEU A 77 -6.55 11.09 -9.50
CA LEU A 77 -7.25 10.81 -10.76
C LEU A 77 -7.81 12.09 -11.37
N ALA A 78 -7.83 12.14 -12.70
CA ALA A 78 -8.63 13.12 -13.41
C ALA A 78 -10.12 12.84 -13.18
N GLU A 79 -10.91 13.88 -13.03
CA GLU A 79 -12.35 13.81 -12.78
C GLU A 79 -13.12 14.46 -13.93
N ASP A 80 -14.32 13.97 -14.19
CA ASP A 80 -15.26 14.59 -15.10
C ASP A 80 -16.05 15.72 -14.41
N GLU A 81 -17.01 16.30 -15.10
CA GLU A 81 -17.88 17.36 -14.57
C GLU A 81 -18.78 16.93 -13.40
N ASN A 82 -18.98 15.62 -13.22
CA ASN A 82 -19.75 15.02 -12.13
C ASN A 82 -18.85 14.61 -10.94
N GLY A 83 -17.53 14.77 -11.06
CA GLY A 83 -16.55 14.36 -10.05
C GLY A 83 -16.23 12.86 -10.09
N GLU A 84 -16.53 12.16 -11.18
CA GLU A 84 -16.21 10.74 -11.33
C GLU A 84 -14.87 10.56 -12.07
N PRO A 85 -14.12 9.47 -11.77
CA PRO A 85 -12.83 9.20 -12.40
C PRO A 85 -12.93 9.09 -13.94
N ARG A 86 -12.09 9.85 -14.64
CA ARG A 86 -12.03 9.81 -16.11
C ARG A 86 -11.18 8.65 -16.59
N GLN A 87 -11.64 8.06 -17.70
CA GLN A 87 -10.88 7.07 -18.47
C GLN A 87 -10.37 7.68 -19.77
N GLY A 88 -9.20 7.22 -20.22
CA GLY A 88 -8.66 7.50 -21.53
C GLY A 88 -9.34 6.67 -22.63
N GLU A 89 -8.91 6.84 -23.87
CA GLU A 89 -9.45 6.13 -25.03
C GLU A 89 -9.28 4.60 -24.95
N ASN A 90 -8.28 4.13 -24.23
CA ASN A 90 -8.01 2.71 -24.00
C ASN A 90 -8.78 2.13 -22.78
N GLY A 91 -9.62 2.93 -22.12
CA GLY A 91 -10.36 2.53 -20.91
C GLY A 91 -9.55 2.58 -19.61
N GLU A 92 -8.28 2.96 -19.65
CA GLU A 92 -7.48 3.12 -18.45
C GLU A 92 -7.78 4.44 -17.72
N LEU A 93 -7.69 4.41 -16.38
CA LEU A 93 -7.87 5.60 -15.56
C LEU A 93 -6.76 6.63 -15.82
N ILE A 94 -7.13 7.89 -16.03
CA ILE A 94 -6.19 8.98 -16.25
C ILE A 94 -5.60 9.39 -14.90
N ARG A 95 -4.35 9.01 -14.64
CA ARG A 95 -3.58 9.40 -13.46
C ARG A 95 -2.94 10.77 -13.71
N LEU A 96 -3.05 11.64 -12.73
CA LEU A 96 -2.42 12.96 -12.71
C LEU A 96 -1.12 12.91 -11.89
N GLU A 97 -0.95 13.85 -10.94
CA GLU A 97 0.23 13.93 -10.08
C GLU A 97 0.27 12.82 -9.01
N PRO A 98 1.47 12.36 -8.60
CA PRO A 98 1.63 11.55 -7.41
C PRO A 98 1.13 12.30 -6.17
N LEU A 99 0.40 11.61 -5.28
CA LEU A 99 -0.14 12.18 -4.05
C LEU A 99 0.65 11.78 -2.82
N ALA A 100 0.83 10.48 -2.63
CA ALA A 100 1.40 9.95 -1.40
C ALA A 100 2.20 8.67 -1.66
N VAL A 101 3.18 8.45 -0.79
CA VAL A 101 3.93 7.20 -0.65
C VAL A 101 3.93 6.83 0.82
N GLU A 102 3.74 5.57 1.13
CA GLU A 102 3.92 4.99 2.45
C GLU A 102 4.83 3.78 2.35
N ALA A 103 5.66 3.55 3.36
CA ALA A 103 6.46 2.35 3.50
C ALA A 103 6.54 1.93 4.97
N GLY A 104 6.63 0.62 5.21
CA GLY A 104 6.73 0.15 6.58
C GLY A 104 6.64 -1.36 6.75
N PHE A 105 6.33 -1.78 7.98
CA PHE A 105 6.35 -3.17 8.41
C PHE A 105 5.09 -3.51 9.20
N TRP A 106 4.53 -4.69 8.91
CA TRP A 106 3.39 -5.26 9.63
C TRP A 106 3.89 -6.48 10.41
N ARG A 107 3.76 -6.44 11.71
CA ARG A 107 4.31 -7.43 12.66
C ARG A 107 3.18 -8.09 13.42
N PRO A 108 2.78 -9.34 13.09
CA PRO A 108 1.80 -10.06 13.89
C PRO A 108 2.38 -10.33 15.29
N GLN A 109 1.52 -10.24 16.29
CA GLN A 109 1.82 -10.46 17.69
C GLN A 109 0.93 -11.58 18.24
N PRO A 110 1.27 -12.19 19.39
CA PRO A 110 0.39 -13.12 20.08
C PRO A 110 -1.00 -12.54 20.33
N GLU A 111 -1.97 -13.42 20.62
CA GLU A 111 -3.35 -13.06 21.01
C GLU A 111 -4.12 -12.24 19.97
N GLY A 112 -3.84 -12.46 18.68
CA GLY A 112 -4.54 -11.75 17.60
C GLY A 112 -4.23 -10.26 17.50
N LYS A 113 -3.08 -9.85 17.99
CA LYS A 113 -2.60 -8.47 17.92
C LYS A 113 -1.70 -8.25 16.69
N VAL A 114 -1.57 -7.00 16.28
CA VAL A 114 -0.64 -6.58 15.22
C VAL A 114 -0.04 -5.23 15.57
N GLU A 115 1.25 -5.08 15.28
CA GLU A 115 1.95 -3.79 15.33
C GLU A 115 2.30 -3.39 13.90
N VAL A 116 2.06 -2.14 13.55
CA VAL A 116 2.38 -1.61 12.22
C VAL A 116 3.20 -0.34 12.35
N LEU A 117 4.33 -0.30 11.65
CA LEU A 117 5.21 0.86 11.59
C LEU A 117 5.13 1.43 10.17
N LEU A 118 4.74 2.69 10.03
CA LEU A 118 4.63 3.37 8.74
C LEU A 118 5.45 4.66 8.74
N SER A 119 6.10 4.94 7.61
CA SER A 119 6.81 6.19 7.37
C SER A 119 6.35 6.83 6.08
N HIS A 120 6.28 8.17 6.11
CA HIS A 120 5.80 9.00 5.01
C HIS A 120 6.84 10.03 4.60
N PRO A 121 7.06 10.29 3.30
CA PRO A 121 7.98 11.34 2.84
C PRO A 121 7.60 12.75 3.33
N THR A 122 6.38 12.93 3.81
CA THR A 122 5.89 14.18 4.40
C THR A 122 6.45 14.48 5.79
N GLY A 123 7.34 13.60 6.30
CA GLY A 123 8.01 13.77 7.59
C GLY A 123 7.19 13.23 8.77
N ILE A 124 6.31 12.29 8.55
CA ILE A 124 5.50 11.63 9.58
C ILE A 124 5.94 10.17 9.68
N THR A 125 6.05 9.66 10.91
CA THR A 125 6.20 8.23 11.20
C THR A 125 5.18 7.83 12.26
N GLU A 126 4.51 6.71 12.04
CA GLU A 126 3.43 6.22 12.86
C GLU A 126 3.74 4.81 13.39
N ILE A 127 3.41 4.56 14.64
CA ILE A 127 3.34 3.22 15.22
C ILE A 127 1.88 2.96 15.54
N TYR A 128 1.32 1.90 14.97
CA TYR A 128 -0.03 1.45 15.20
C TYR A 128 -0.04 0.22 16.10
N ALA A 129 -0.96 0.19 17.05
CA ALA A 129 -1.40 -0.99 17.75
C ALA A 129 -2.75 -1.42 17.17
N GLY A 130 -2.86 -2.68 16.78
CA GLY A 130 -4.05 -3.21 16.14
C GLY A 130 -4.42 -4.61 16.62
N GLU A 131 -5.61 -5.03 16.23
CA GLU A 131 -6.11 -6.38 16.49
C GLU A 131 -6.95 -6.89 15.31
N PHE A 132 -6.97 -8.20 15.15
CA PHE A 132 -7.83 -8.86 14.20
C PHE A 132 -9.30 -8.77 14.67
N ARG A 133 -10.18 -8.25 13.80
CA ARG A 133 -11.64 -8.24 13.99
C ARG A 133 -12.28 -9.50 13.43
N SER A 134 -11.62 -10.14 12.49
CA SER A 134 -11.95 -11.43 11.89
C SER A 134 -10.68 -12.08 11.32
N LEU A 135 -10.81 -13.24 10.67
CA LEU A 135 -9.69 -13.93 10.02
C LEU A 135 -9.05 -13.09 8.88
N THR A 136 -9.76 -12.13 8.34
CA THR A 136 -9.33 -11.32 7.19
C THR A 136 -9.61 -9.83 7.39
N SER A 137 -9.74 -9.35 8.62
CA SER A 137 -9.88 -7.92 8.90
C SER A 137 -9.12 -7.50 10.16
N ILE A 138 -8.52 -6.30 10.10
CA ILE A 138 -7.68 -5.74 11.14
C ILE A 138 -8.11 -4.30 11.37
N GLU A 139 -8.36 -3.93 12.62
CA GLU A 139 -8.52 -2.53 13.04
C GLU A 139 -7.30 -2.12 13.85
N MET A 140 -6.78 -0.91 13.59
CA MET A 140 -5.61 -0.39 14.30
C MET A 140 -5.72 1.11 14.51
N VAL A 141 -5.13 1.57 15.62
CA VAL A 141 -5.02 2.99 15.98
C VAL A 141 -3.57 3.32 16.28
N THR A 142 -3.17 4.55 16.06
CA THR A 142 -1.82 5.00 16.41
C THR A 142 -1.61 4.95 17.92
N ASP A 143 -0.54 4.28 18.32
CA ASP A 143 0.02 4.32 19.68
C ASP A 143 1.00 5.49 19.82
N ALA A 144 1.77 5.77 18.74
CA ALA A 144 2.70 6.89 18.69
C ALA A 144 2.75 7.51 17.28
N VAL A 145 2.92 8.83 17.26
CA VAL A 145 3.18 9.62 16.06
C VAL A 145 4.41 10.47 16.27
N ALA A 146 5.42 10.32 15.41
CA ALA A 146 6.58 11.19 15.34
C ALA A 146 6.50 12.09 14.10
N ARG A 147 6.89 13.36 14.23
CA ARG A 147 6.87 14.33 13.13
C ARG A 147 8.17 15.12 13.07
N THR A 148 8.63 15.40 11.85
CA THR A 148 9.68 16.40 11.63
C THR A 148 9.13 17.80 11.88
N ALA A 149 10.01 18.78 12.06
CA ALA A 149 9.62 20.17 12.31
C ALA A 149 8.81 20.79 11.15
N THR A 150 8.98 20.29 9.92
CA THR A 150 8.31 20.77 8.72
C THR A 150 7.03 20.02 8.37
N ALA A 151 6.74 18.90 9.06
CA ALA A 151 5.53 18.13 8.83
C ALA A 151 4.28 18.90 9.29
N LYS A 152 3.18 18.72 8.54
CA LYS A 152 1.87 19.26 8.93
C LYS A 152 1.43 18.70 10.30
N PRO A 153 0.62 19.45 11.06
CA PRO A 153 0.04 18.94 12.30
C PRO A 153 -0.78 17.66 12.05
N TYR A 154 -0.34 16.57 12.65
CA TYR A 154 -0.98 15.26 12.64
C TYR A 154 -0.75 14.60 14.00
N THR A 155 -1.80 14.08 14.62
CA THR A 155 -1.74 13.60 16.01
C THR A 155 -2.19 12.17 16.20
N ALA A 156 -3.08 11.66 15.35
CA ALA A 156 -3.56 10.28 15.43
C ALA A 156 -4.14 9.80 14.11
N GLY A 157 -4.11 8.49 13.91
CA GLY A 157 -4.77 7.79 12.82
C GLY A 157 -5.47 6.54 13.31
N LYS A 158 -6.54 6.18 12.62
CA LYS A 158 -7.23 4.91 12.77
C LYS A 158 -7.39 4.29 11.39
N ARG A 159 -7.06 3.01 11.25
CA ARG A 159 -7.19 2.28 9.99
C ARG A 159 -7.96 0.98 10.21
N LEU A 160 -8.77 0.65 9.23
CA LEU A 160 -9.44 -0.65 9.12
C LEU A 160 -9.08 -1.24 7.76
N TYR A 161 -8.54 -2.45 7.73
CA TYR A 161 -8.29 -3.23 6.53
C TYR A 161 -9.09 -4.51 6.56
N GLY A 162 -9.60 -4.96 5.42
CA GLY A 162 -10.28 -6.24 5.36
C GLY A 162 -10.59 -6.71 3.95
N LEU A 163 -10.73 -8.03 3.78
CA LEU A 163 -11.21 -8.60 2.54
C LEU A 163 -12.73 -8.50 2.46
N VAL A 164 -13.22 -8.01 1.32
CA VAL A 164 -14.64 -7.92 0.97
C VAL A 164 -14.92 -8.72 -0.30
N PRO A 165 -16.15 -9.22 -0.53
CA PRO A 165 -16.50 -9.80 -1.82
C PRO A 165 -16.26 -8.80 -2.95
N SER A 166 -15.61 -9.24 -4.04
CA SER A 166 -15.41 -8.39 -5.22
C SER A 166 -16.76 -8.06 -5.87
N GLN A 167 -16.95 -6.80 -6.22
CA GLN A 167 -18.14 -6.35 -6.94
C GLN A 167 -18.03 -6.56 -8.46
N THR A 168 -16.83 -6.80 -8.96
CA THR A 168 -16.54 -6.92 -10.40
C THR A 168 -16.09 -8.30 -10.84
N ARG A 169 -15.72 -9.18 -9.88
CA ARG A 169 -15.19 -10.53 -10.13
C ARG A 169 -15.85 -11.53 -9.19
N GLU A 170 -16.78 -12.30 -9.75
CA GLU A 170 -17.54 -13.30 -8.99
C GLU A 170 -16.62 -14.33 -8.32
N GLY A 171 -16.86 -14.60 -7.05
CA GLY A 171 -16.09 -15.55 -6.24
C GLY A 171 -14.74 -15.03 -5.72
N GLU A 172 -14.29 -13.87 -6.17
CA GLU A 172 -13.06 -13.25 -5.70
C GLU A 172 -13.29 -12.28 -4.53
N LYS A 173 -12.19 -11.88 -3.91
CA LYS A 173 -12.19 -10.90 -2.81
C LYS A 173 -11.25 -9.75 -3.14
N ASP A 174 -11.67 -8.56 -2.75
CA ASP A 174 -10.89 -7.34 -2.85
C ASP A 174 -10.43 -6.89 -1.48
N LEU A 175 -9.31 -6.20 -1.40
CA LEU A 175 -8.82 -5.57 -0.19
C LEU A 175 -9.45 -4.19 -0.05
N ALA A 176 -10.31 -4.02 0.94
CA ALA A 176 -10.87 -2.72 1.30
C ALA A 176 -10.16 -2.13 2.51
N TYR A 177 -10.03 -0.81 2.54
CA TYR A 177 -9.60 -0.12 3.75
C TYR A 177 -10.33 1.21 3.95
N ALA A 178 -10.35 1.65 5.22
CA ALA A 178 -10.73 2.99 5.62
C ALA A 178 -9.63 3.58 6.52
N PHE A 179 -9.42 4.88 6.43
CA PHE A 179 -8.47 5.64 7.22
C PHE A 179 -9.10 6.92 7.72
N ASP A 180 -9.17 7.04 9.04
CA ASP A 180 -9.54 8.27 9.73
C ASP A 180 -8.27 8.92 10.29
N MET A 181 -8.18 10.25 10.24
CA MET A 181 -7.04 10.96 10.81
C MET A 181 -7.47 12.13 11.70
N ALA A 182 -6.64 12.44 12.69
CA ALA A 182 -6.71 13.65 13.48
C ALA A 182 -5.56 14.58 13.07
N ALA A 183 -5.86 15.61 12.31
CA ALA A 183 -4.87 16.51 11.72
C ALA A 183 -5.39 17.94 11.63
N MET A 184 -4.48 18.91 11.53
CA MET A 184 -4.81 20.33 11.32
C MET A 184 -5.82 20.88 12.33
N GLY A 185 -5.81 20.35 13.57
CA GLY A 185 -6.73 20.76 14.65
C GLY A 185 -8.09 20.06 14.65
N HIS A 186 -8.35 19.15 13.70
CA HIS A 186 -9.56 18.33 13.68
C HIS A 186 -9.38 17.03 14.47
N PRO A 187 -10.43 16.52 15.13
CA PRO A 187 -10.43 15.20 15.75
C PRO A 187 -10.35 14.09 14.68
N LEU A 188 -10.33 12.82 15.10
CA LEU A 188 -10.42 11.69 14.17
C LEU A 188 -11.64 11.87 13.25
N THR A 189 -11.36 12.06 11.98
CA THR A 189 -12.32 12.36 10.92
C THR A 189 -12.00 11.46 9.74
N PRO A 190 -13.01 10.86 9.07
CA PRO A 190 -12.80 10.09 7.85
C PRO A 190 -11.97 10.86 6.83
N HIS A 191 -10.96 10.20 6.27
CA HIS A 191 -10.05 10.82 5.30
C HIS A 191 -9.93 10.04 4.00
N LEU A 192 -9.63 8.74 4.05
CA LEU A 192 -9.47 7.90 2.86
C LEU A 192 -10.26 6.61 2.98
N TRP A 193 -10.78 6.13 1.86
CA TRP A 193 -11.26 4.77 1.72
C TRP A 193 -11.02 4.27 0.30
N ALA A 194 -10.70 3.00 0.16
CA ALA A 194 -10.42 2.40 -1.13
C ALA A 194 -10.83 0.92 -1.18
N VAL A 195 -11.02 0.45 -2.40
CA VAL A 195 -11.17 -0.96 -2.73
C VAL A 195 -10.11 -1.30 -3.78
N LEU A 196 -9.28 -2.28 -3.46
CA LEU A 196 -8.14 -2.68 -4.27
C LEU A 196 -8.32 -4.13 -4.70
N HIS A 197 -8.11 -4.38 -5.99
CA HIS A 197 -8.16 -5.72 -6.57
C HIS A 197 -6.78 -6.36 -6.55
N TRP A 198 -6.74 -7.67 -6.42
CA TRP A 198 -5.50 -8.42 -6.58
C TRP A 198 -4.92 -8.19 -7.98
N ASP A 199 -3.64 -7.82 -8.03
CA ASP A 199 -2.90 -7.57 -9.26
C ASP A 199 -2.04 -8.79 -9.58
N TRP A 200 -2.54 -9.67 -10.43
CA TRP A 200 -1.75 -10.79 -10.94
C TRP A 200 -0.63 -10.23 -11.81
N ILE A 201 0.61 -10.58 -11.48
CA ILE A 201 1.72 -10.38 -12.39
C ILE A 201 1.79 -11.67 -13.21
N ASP A 202 1.48 -11.57 -14.50
CA ASP A 202 1.77 -12.63 -15.47
C ASP A 202 3.28 -12.78 -15.68
#